data_6d195de93a3b929ea2a3d889ddc703dd
#
_entry.id   6d195de93a3b929ea2a3d889ddc703dd
#
_cell.length_a   1.000
_cell.length_b   1.000
_cell.length_c   1.000
_cell.angle_alpha   90.00
_cell.angle_beta   90.00
_cell.angle_gamma   90.00
#
_symmetry.space_group_name_H-M   'P 1'
#
loop_
_entity.id
_entity.type
_entity.pdbx_description
1 polymer ?
#
loop_
_entity_poly.entity_id
_entity_poly.type
_entity_poly.pdbx_seq_one_letter_code
_entity_poly.pdbx_strand_id
1 'polypeptide(L)'
;MKFHLPLPGRRLRRILTLLGQAALCCVLTAARLGGLYAPFSLAAAAAAGPGLPGLLSLLGVTGGALLFLDFQPGLRHAAAAVLLFAAQTAFCDTKLYRRPAFRPLTAALSQLLIQSVYLLYRPLSQWVLCLTASALLAAATALLTAHGTSPRQKGLLYAAALSLALVPVTVEGLFSVGKALLMAELLLLSRRLPPLTAGLAGACAGLAADLVPETPALLLTVAYGC
;
A
#
# COMPACT_ATOMS: atom_id res chain seq x y z
N MET A 1 -6.75 -39.09 -13.80
CA MET A 1 -7.79 -38.15 -14.26
C MET A 1 -7.20 -36.76 -14.25
N LYS A 2 -6.89 -36.15 -15.40
CA LYS A 2 -6.46 -34.75 -15.49
C LYS A 2 -7.73 -33.89 -15.53
N PHE A 3 -8.03 -33.16 -14.45
CA PHE A 3 -9.10 -32.18 -14.44
C PHE A 3 -8.68 -31.01 -15.35
N HIS A 4 -9.14 -31.00 -16.60
CA HIS A 4 -9.10 -29.83 -17.46
C HIS A 4 -10.23 -28.88 -17.00
N LEU A 5 -9.95 -27.95 -16.10
CA LEU A 5 -10.82 -26.82 -15.85
C LEU A 5 -10.87 -25.97 -17.14
N PRO A 6 -12.06 -25.74 -17.71
CA PRO A 6 -12.17 -24.87 -18.89
C PRO A 6 -11.68 -23.48 -18.54
N LEU A 7 -10.70 -22.97 -19.31
CA LEU A 7 -10.19 -21.62 -19.14
C LEU A 7 -11.36 -20.62 -19.26
N PRO A 8 -11.53 -19.74 -18.28
CA PRO A 8 -12.63 -18.78 -18.27
C PRO A 8 -12.57 -17.89 -19.51
N GLY A 9 -13.72 -17.68 -20.17
CA GLY A 9 -13.83 -16.80 -21.33
C GLY A 9 -13.24 -15.41 -21.03
N ARG A 10 -12.76 -14.69 -22.05
CA ARG A 10 -12.07 -13.38 -21.89
C ARG A 10 -12.83 -12.39 -20.99
N ARG A 11 -14.16 -12.41 -21.01
CA ARG A 11 -15.01 -11.57 -20.14
C ARG A 11 -14.91 -11.96 -18.68
N LEU A 12 -14.98 -13.25 -18.37
CA LEU A 12 -14.89 -13.76 -17.00
C LEU A 12 -13.50 -13.47 -16.39
N ARG A 13 -12.45 -13.65 -17.17
CA ARG A 13 -11.07 -13.31 -16.73
C ARG A 13 -10.93 -11.82 -16.41
N ARG A 14 -11.55 -10.93 -17.20
CA ARG A 14 -11.54 -9.49 -16.93
C ARG A 14 -12.29 -9.14 -15.64
N ILE A 15 -13.45 -9.75 -15.42
CA ILE A 15 -14.23 -9.55 -14.18
C ILE A 15 -13.44 -10.03 -12.96
N LEU A 16 -12.85 -11.22 -13.04
CA LEU A 16 -12.02 -11.77 -11.96
C LEU A 16 -10.80 -10.89 -11.64
N THR A 17 -10.13 -10.33 -12.65
CA THR A 17 -9.02 -9.39 -12.41
C THR A 17 -9.47 -8.09 -11.74
N LEU A 18 -10.62 -7.55 -12.12
CA LEU A 18 -11.19 -6.34 -11.53
C LEU A 18 -11.62 -6.57 -10.08
N LEU A 19 -12.31 -7.69 -9.81
CA LEU A 19 -12.69 -8.07 -8.44
C LEU A 19 -11.47 -8.36 -7.57
N GLY A 20 -10.47 -9.06 -8.14
CA GLY A 20 -9.20 -9.30 -7.47
C GLY A 20 -8.46 -8.02 -7.10
N GLN A 21 -8.49 -7.01 -7.98
CA GLN A 21 -7.92 -5.69 -7.71
C GLN A 21 -8.66 -4.97 -6.56
N ALA A 22 -9.99 -5.01 -6.55
CA ALA A 22 -10.79 -4.43 -5.46
C ALA A 22 -10.53 -5.13 -4.12
N ALA A 23 -10.51 -6.47 -4.13
CA ALA A 23 -10.19 -7.27 -2.94
C ALA A 23 -8.78 -7.00 -2.43
N LEU A 24 -7.80 -6.89 -3.34
CA LEU A 24 -6.42 -6.53 -2.98
C LEU A 24 -6.37 -5.15 -2.32
N CYS A 25 -7.02 -4.14 -2.88
CA CYS A 25 -7.10 -2.80 -2.28
C CYS A 25 -7.75 -2.83 -0.89
N CYS A 26 -8.80 -3.64 -0.71
CA CYS A 26 -9.44 -3.82 0.59
C CYS A 26 -8.47 -4.42 1.62
N VAL A 27 -7.81 -5.53 1.30
CA VAL A 27 -6.86 -6.19 2.21
C VAL A 27 -5.64 -5.31 2.51
N LEU A 28 -5.12 -4.58 1.51
CA LEU A 28 -3.99 -3.67 1.71
C LEU A 28 -4.31 -2.51 2.66
N THR A 29 -5.59 -2.22 2.94
CA THR A 29 -5.97 -1.23 3.94
C THR A 29 -5.67 -1.73 5.37
N ALA A 30 -5.53 -3.03 5.59
CA ALA A 30 -5.07 -3.59 6.85
C ALA A 30 -3.58 -3.32 7.13
N ALA A 31 -2.77 -2.99 6.11
CA ALA A 31 -1.37 -2.57 6.26
C ALA A 31 -1.29 -1.13 6.79
N ARG A 32 -1.53 -0.96 8.10
CA ARG A 32 -1.61 0.34 8.77
C ARG A 32 -0.25 0.78 9.31
N LEU A 33 0.04 2.08 9.17
CA LEU A 33 1.17 2.73 9.82
C LEU A 33 0.65 3.59 10.98
N GLY A 34 1.14 3.33 12.19
CA GLY A 34 0.70 4.00 13.42
C GLY A 34 -0.80 3.88 13.69
N GLY A 35 -1.45 2.81 13.22
CA GLY A 35 -2.90 2.61 13.35
C GLY A 35 -3.79 3.52 12.50
N LEU A 36 -3.20 4.54 11.84
CA LEU A 36 -3.93 5.66 11.23
C LEU A 36 -3.89 5.69 9.70
N TYR A 37 -2.77 5.29 9.09
CA TYR A 37 -2.53 5.47 7.65
C TYR A 37 -2.35 4.13 6.95
N ALA A 38 -2.98 3.95 5.79
CA ALA A 38 -2.86 2.75 4.96
C ALA A 38 -2.35 3.12 3.54
N PRO A 39 -1.07 3.49 3.37
CA PRO A 39 -0.55 4.04 2.12
C PRO A 39 -0.61 3.05 0.95
N PHE A 40 -0.48 1.75 1.20
CA PHE A 40 -0.40 0.74 0.14
C PHE A 40 -1.72 0.54 -0.61
N SER A 41 -2.86 0.67 0.08
CA SER A 41 -4.19 0.60 -0.55
C SER A 41 -4.43 1.77 -1.51
N LEU A 42 -4.06 3.00 -1.10
CA LEU A 42 -4.12 4.18 -1.96
C LEU A 42 -3.13 4.08 -3.14
N ALA A 43 -1.93 3.51 -2.92
CA ALA A 43 -0.97 3.28 -3.99
C ALA A 43 -1.51 2.30 -5.06
N ALA A 44 -2.15 1.22 -4.62
CA ALA A 44 -2.79 0.26 -5.51
C ALA A 44 -3.96 0.88 -6.28
N ALA A 45 -4.77 1.73 -5.62
CA ALA A 45 -5.86 2.48 -6.26
C ALA A 45 -5.31 3.50 -7.27
N ALA A 46 -4.24 4.23 -6.92
CA ALA A 46 -3.59 5.16 -7.85
C ALA A 46 -3.02 4.46 -9.08
N ALA A 47 -2.50 3.26 -8.92
CA ALA A 47 -1.98 2.46 -10.03
C ALA A 47 -3.09 1.93 -10.95
N ALA A 48 -4.29 1.66 -10.42
CA ALA A 48 -5.45 1.24 -11.22
C ALA A 48 -5.89 2.31 -12.23
N GLY A 49 -5.70 3.59 -11.89
CA GLY A 49 -6.02 4.71 -12.78
C GLY A 49 -7.52 5.04 -12.84
N PRO A 50 -7.93 5.87 -13.82
CA PRO A 50 -9.34 6.27 -13.99
C PRO A 50 -10.19 5.16 -14.59
N GLY A 51 -11.52 5.36 -14.58
CA GLY A 51 -12.50 4.44 -15.15
C GLY A 51 -12.90 3.30 -14.23
N LEU A 52 -13.41 2.21 -14.79
CA LEU A 52 -13.96 1.08 -14.03
C LEU A 52 -12.94 0.41 -13.05
N PRO A 53 -11.68 0.19 -13.44
CA PRO A 53 -10.69 -0.34 -12.49
C PRO A 53 -10.47 0.56 -11.29
N GLY A 54 -10.37 1.88 -11.53
CA GLY A 54 -10.22 2.87 -10.46
C GLY A 54 -11.43 2.94 -9.56
N LEU A 55 -12.65 2.89 -10.12
CA LEU A 55 -13.88 2.88 -9.33
C LEU A 55 -13.96 1.65 -8.41
N LEU A 56 -13.66 0.46 -8.93
CA LEU A 56 -13.66 -0.77 -8.13
C LEU A 56 -12.55 -0.76 -7.08
N SER A 57 -11.37 -0.20 -7.40
CA SER A 57 -10.31 0.01 -6.43
C SER A 57 -10.72 0.99 -5.33
N LEU A 58 -11.42 2.08 -5.68
CA LEU A 58 -12.01 3.02 -4.73
C LEU A 58 -12.98 2.30 -3.79
N LEU A 59 -13.90 1.48 -4.31
CA LEU A 59 -14.82 0.69 -3.50
C LEU A 59 -14.07 -0.30 -2.59
N GLY A 60 -12.99 -0.91 -3.09
CA GLY A 60 -12.12 -1.76 -2.29
C GLY A 60 -11.44 -1.02 -1.14
N VAL A 61 -10.88 0.17 -1.40
CA VAL A 61 -10.25 1.01 -0.37
C VAL A 61 -11.26 1.50 0.67
N THR A 62 -12.42 1.99 0.22
CA THR A 62 -13.47 2.48 1.15
C THR A 62 -14.05 1.34 1.99
N GLY A 63 -14.30 0.18 1.39
CA GLY A 63 -14.72 -1.01 2.13
C GLY A 63 -13.67 -1.47 3.13
N GLY A 64 -12.40 -1.53 2.74
CA GLY A 64 -11.29 -1.85 3.63
C GLY A 64 -11.12 -0.82 4.76
N ALA A 65 -11.32 0.46 4.47
CA ALA A 65 -11.26 1.52 5.48
C ALA A 65 -12.33 1.35 6.57
N LEU A 66 -13.54 0.96 6.19
CA LEU A 66 -14.62 0.69 7.14
C LEU A 66 -14.44 -0.60 7.93
N LEU A 67 -13.72 -1.59 7.37
CA LEU A 67 -13.49 -2.89 8.01
C LEU A 67 -12.28 -2.89 8.95
N PHE A 68 -11.21 -2.21 8.57
CA PHE A 68 -9.91 -2.33 9.24
C PHE A 68 -9.47 -1.08 9.99
N LEU A 69 -10.00 0.10 9.68
CA LEU A 69 -9.67 1.34 10.38
C LEU A 69 -10.81 1.72 11.35
N ASP A 70 -10.46 2.46 12.39
CA ASP A 70 -11.46 3.11 13.23
C ASP A 70 -12.28 4.12 12.42
N PHE A 71 -13.47 4.46 12.89
CA PHE A 71 -14.43 5.28 12.13
C PHE A 71 -13.82 6.59 11.61
N GLN A 72 -13.14 7.36 12.48
CA GLN A 72 -12.54 8.64 12.05
C GLN A 72 -11.38 8.49 11.07
N PRO A 73 -10.33 7.69 11.33
CA PRO A 73 -9.27 7.42 10.36
C PRO A 73 -9.81 6.81 9.06
N GLY A 74 -10.77 5.90 9.15
CA GLY A 74 -11.40 5.24 8.00
C GLY A 74 -12.11 6.23 7.08
N LEU A 75 -12.90 7.16 7.66
CA LEU A 75 -13.58 8.19 6.88
C LEU A 75 -12.59 9.12 6.16
N ARG A 76 -11.50 9.51 6.84
CA ARG A 76 -10.43 10.34 6.24
C ARG A 76 -9.73 9.59 5.11
N HIS A 77 -9.45 8.31 5.31
CA HIS A 77 -8.83 7.48 4.30
C HIS A 77 -9.72 7.30 3.06
N ALA A 78 -11.02 7.07 3.27
CA ALA A 78 -12.02 7.03 2.21
C ALA A 78 -12.12 8.37 1.45
N ALA A 79 -12.12 9.50 2.18
CA ALA A 79 -12.12 10.84 1.57
C ALA A 79 -10.86 11.07 0.71
N ALA A 80 -9.69 10.65 1.18
CA ALA A 80 -8.45 10.73 0.39
C ALA A 80 -8.53 9.87 -0.88
N ALA A 81 -9.12 8.67 -0.80
CA ALA A 81 -9.33 7.80 -1.96
C ALA A 81 -10.31 8.42 -2.98
N VAL A 82 -11.39 9.03 -2.53
CA VAL A 82 -12.34 9.76 -3.39
C VAL A 82 -11.66 10.94 -4.08
N LEU A 83 -10.89 11.73 -3.33
CA LEU A 83 -10.15 12.87 -3.89
C LEU A 83 -9.13 12.42 -4.93
N LEU A 84 -8.40 11.34 -4.65
CA LEU A 84 -7.45 10.73 -5.58
C LEU A 84 -8.14 10.29 -6.87
N PHE A 85 -9.27 9.56 -6.77
CA PHE A 85 -10.03 9.10 -7.93
C PHE A 85 -10.60 10.26 -8.74
N ALA A 86 -11.16 11.28 -8.09
CA ALA A 86 -11.68 12.49 -8.72
C ALA A 86 -10.58 13.23 -9.48
N ALA A 87 -9.40 13.41 -8.86
CA ALA A 87 -8.25 14.04 -9.50
C ALA A 87 -7.78 13.25 -10.74
N GLN A 88 -7.66 11.92 -10.62
CA GLN A 88 -7.25 11.09 -11.76
C GLN A 88 -8.25 11.14 -12.91
N THR A 89 -9.55 11.16 -12.60
CA THR A 89 -10.61 11.22 -13.60
C THR A 89 -10.67 12.60 -14.27
N ALA A 90 -10.53 13.68 -13.48
CA ALA A 90 -10.54 15.05 -14.00
C ALA A 90 -9.37 15.34 -14.95
N PHE A 91 -8.20 14.77 -14.68
CA PHE A 91 -6.97 15.02 -15.44
C PHE A 91 -6.65 13.94 -16.48
N CYS A 92 -7.47 12.87 -16.63
CA CYS A 92 -7.15 11.70 -17.46
C CYS A 92 -6.81 12.04 -18.91
N ASP A 93 -7.45 13.07 -19.50
CA ASP A 93 -7.25 13.48 -20.89
C ASP A 93 -6.15 14.54 -21.06
N THR A 94 -5.55 14.99 -19.97
CA THR A 94 -4.55 16.06 -20.01
C THR A 94 -3.12 15.52 -20.26
N LYS A 95 -2.26 16.40 -20.81
CA LYS A 95 -0.81 16.10 -20.94
C LYS A 95 -0.14 15.87 -19.58
N LEU A 96 -0.72 16.45 -18.51
CA LEU A 96 -0.21 16.30 -17.15
C LEU A 96 -0.33 14.86 -16.64
N TYR A 97 -1.44 14.18 -16.92
CA TYR A 97 -1.67 12.79 -16.53
C TYR A 97 -0.64 11.81 -17.09
N ARG A 98 -0.08 12.13 -18.27
CA ARG A 98 0.94 11.28 -18.92
C ARG A 98 2.33 11.41 -18.29
N ARG A 99 2.55 12.41 -17.41
CA ARG A 99 3.83 12.56 -16.70
C ARG A 99 3.97 11.48 -15.63
N PRO A 100 5.13 10.82 -15.51
CA PRO A 100 5.33 9.72 -14.55
C PRO A 100 5.16 10.16 -13.09
N ALA A 101 5.44 11.43 -12.78
CA ALA A 101 5.28 12.01 -11.45
C ALA A 101 3.82 12.33 -11.07
N PHE A 102 2.88 12.38 -12.03
CA PHE A 102 1.51 12.82 -11.76
C PHE A 102 0.80 11.91 -10.75
N ARG A 103 0.78 10.60 -10.99
CA ARG A 103 0.09 9.64 -10.13
C ARG A 103 0.67 9.58 -8.71
N PRO A 104 2.01 9.49 -8.51
CA PRO A 104 2.61 9.57 -7.18
C PRO A 104 2.28 10.87 -6.43
N LEU A 105 2.40 12.00 -7.12
CA LEU A 105 2.11 13.31 -6.52
C LEU A 105 0.65 13.48 -6.14
N THR A 106 -0.28 13.11 -7.03
CA THR A 106 -1.72 13.20 -6.72
C THR A 106 -2.10 12.30 -5.57
N ALA A 107 -1.53 11.09 -5.46
CA ALA A 107 -1.78 10.19 -4.36
C ALA A 107 -1.28 10.78 -3.02
N ALA A 108 -0.04 11.26 -2.97
CA ALA A 108 0.53 11.89 -1.78
C ALA A 108 -0.23 13.18 -1.38
N LEU A 109 -0.54 14.04 -2.35
CA LEU A 109 -1.28 15.27 -2.11
C LEU A 109 -2.70 15.01 -1.62
N SER A 110 -3.41 14.02 -2.18
CA SER A 110 -4.76 13.66 -1.70
C SER A 110 -4.74 13.23 -0.23
N GLN A 111 -3.76 12.43 0.17
CA GLN A 111 -3.59 12.06 1.56
C GLN A 111 -3.21 13.25 2.44
N LEU A 112 -2.22 14.06 2.04
CA LEU A 112 -1.76 15.22 2.80
C LEU A 112 -2.87 16.27 2.98
N LEU A 113 -3.63 16.59 1.93
CA LEU A 113 -4.72 17.56 1.99
C LEU A 113 -5.80 17.16 2.99
N ILE A 114 -6.22 15.91 2.96
CA ILE A 114 -7.24 15.43 3.90
C ILE A 114 -6.70 15.39 5.33
N GLN A 115 -5.47 14.94 5.52
CA GLN A 115 -4.90 14.77 6.85
C GLN A 115 -4.45 16.11 7.47
N SER A 116 -3.99 17.08 6.67
CA SER A 116 -3.54 18.39 7.18
C SER A 116 -4.60 19.11 7.99
N VAL A 117 -5.86 19.02 7.58
CA VAL A 117 -7.00 19.63 8.29
C VAL A 117 -7.12 19.11 9.74
N TYR A 118 -6.80 17.82 9.95
CA TYR A 118 -6.91 17.17 11.26
C TYR A 118 -5.64 17.26 12.09
N LEU A 119 -4.50 17.53 11.44
CA LEU A 119 -3.21 17.61 12.09
C LEU A 119 -2.90 19.00 12.67
N LEU A 120 -3.69 20.03 12.34
CA LEU A 120 -3.45 21.42 12.74
C LEU A 120 -3.19 21.60 14.26
N TYR A 121 -3.87 20.79 15.10
CA TYR A 121 -3.75 20.86 16.56
C TYR A 121 -3.06 19.63 17.17
N ARG A 122 -2.36 18.84 16.37
CA ARG A 122 -1.74 17.60 16.80
C ARG A 122 -0.22 17.77 17.00
N PRO A 123 0.41 16.92 17.85
CA PRO A 123 1.84 16.98 18.10
C PRO A 123 2.65 16.71 16.82
N LEU A 124 3.88 17.22 16.79
CA LEU A 124 4.80 17.11 15.65
C LEU A 124 5.04 15.65 15.21
N SER A 125 5.02 14.70 16.16
CA SER A 125 5.17 13.27 15.87
C SER A 125 4.13 12.73 14.88
N GLN A 126 2.87 13.19 14.96
CA GLN A 126 1.82 12.79 14.02
C GLN A 126 2.01 13.43 12.63
N TRP A 127 2.57 14.62 12.55
CA TRP A 127 2.97 15.22 11.28
C TRP A 127 4.09 14.43 10.60
N VAL A 128 5.11 14.04 11.36
CA VAL A 128 6.21 13.20 10.85
C VAL A 128 5.66 11.87 10.34
N LEU A 129 4.77 11.22 11.09
CA LEU A 129 4.13 9.97 10.65
C LEU A 129 3.30 10.14 9.37
N CYS A 130 2.56 11.25 9.26
CA CYS A 130 1.78 11.55 8.05
C CYS A 130 2.68 11.78 6.83
N LEU A 131 3.77 12.53 7.01
CA LEU A 131 4.75 12.79 5.94
C LEU A 131 5.44 11.51 5.48
N THR A 132 5.85 10.64 6.43
CA THR A 132 6.46 9.34 6.10
C THR A 132 5.47 8.43 5.38
N ALA A 133 4.22 8.36 5.82
CA ALA A 133 3.18 7.59 5.15
C ALA A 133 2.91 8.12 3.72
N SER A 134 2.91 9.45 3.54
CA SER A 134 2.71 10.06 2.22
C SER A 134 3.91 9.86 1.29
N ALA A 135 5.13 9.87 1.83
CA ALA A 135 6.34 9.56 1.07
C ALA A 135 6.35 8.08 0.62
N LEU A 136 5.98 7.17 1.51
CA LEU A 136 5.83 5.73 1.19
C LEU A 136 4.73 5.52 0.13
N LEU A 137 3.60 6.22 0.25
CA LEU A 137 2.53 6.19 -0.74
C LEU A 137 3.03 6.66 -2.12
N ALA A 138 3.76 7.77 -2.17
CA ALA A 138 4.33 8.26 -3.43
C ALA A 138 5.33 7.26 -4.02
N ALA A 139 6.24 6.72 -3.21
CA ALA A 139 7.24 5.74 -3.64
C ALA A 139 6.58 4.45 -4.15
N ALA A 140 5.61 3.89 -3.41
CA ALA A 140 4.87 2.70 -3.82
C ALA A 140 4.10 2.94 -5.13
N THR A 141 3.43 4.10 -5.27
CA THR A 141 2.72 4.46 -6.51
C THR A 141 3.69 4.61 -7.67
N ALA A 142 4.84 5.25 -7.47
CA ALA A 142 5.87 5.39 -8.50
C ALA A 142 6.35 4.01 -8.98
N LEU A 143 6.65 3.09 -8.06
CA LEU A 143 7.07 1.72 -8.39
C LEU A 143 5.99 0.95 -9.16
N LEU A 144 4.72 1.07 -8.75
CA LEU A 144 3.61 0.36 -9.41
C LEU A 144 3.32 0.91 -10.81
N THR A 145 3.55 2.20 -11.05
CA THR A 145 3.21 2.90 -12.30
C THR A 145 4.39 3.04 -13.25
N ALA A 146 5.64 2.83 -12.81
CA ALA A 146 6.81 2.94 -13.65
C ALA A 146 6.81 1.92 -14.79
N HIS A 147 7.12 2.39 -16.00
CA HIS A 147 7.10 1.58 -17.22
C HIS A 147 8.21 0.50 -17.26
N GLY A 148 9.30 0.71 -16.51
CA GLY A 148 10.43 -0.23 -16.44
C GLY A 148 10.33 -1.27 -15.33
N THR A 149 9.32 -1.21 -14.47
CA THR A 149 9.19 -2.13 -13.32
C THR A 149 8.72 -3.50 -13.80
N SER A 150 9.50 -4.52 -13.52
CA SER A 150 9.16 -5.90 -13.89
C SER A 150 7.92 -6.39 -13.10
N PRO A 151 7.13 -7.33 -13.66
CA PRO A 151 6.00 -7.92 -12.93
C PRO A 151 6.43 -8.55 -11.59
N ARG A 152 7.66 -9.05 -11.51
CA ARG A 152 8.24 -9.61 -10.28
C ARG A 152 8.43 -8.54 -9.19
N GLN A 153 8.93 -7.35 -9.55
CA GLN A 153 9.10 -6.24 -8.60
C GLN A 153 7.76 -5.74 -8.06
N LYS A 154 6.75 -5.63 -8.92
CA LYS A 154 5.38 -5.29 -8.49
C LYS A 154 4.81 -6.36 -7.56
N GLY A 155 5.04 -7.64 -7.88
CA GLY A 155 4.65 -8.76 -7.03
C GLY A 155 5.31 -8.71 -5.65
N LEU A 156 6.61 -8.42 -5.57
CA LEU A 156 7.33 -8.26 -4.31
C LEU A 156 6.78 -7.10 -3.47
N LEU A 157 6.47 -5.95 -4.09
CA LEU A 157 5.85 -4.83 -3.36
C LEU A 157 4.50 -5.22 -2.77
N TYR A 158 3.66 -5.93 -3.53
CA TYR A 158 2.37 -6.40 -3.02
C TYR A 158 2.55 -7.46 -1.93
N ALA A 159 3.51 -8.37 -2.07
CA ALA A 159 3.83 -9.37 -1.06
C ALA A 159 4.27 -8.69 0.24
N ALA A 160 5.23 -7.76 0.19
CA ALA A 160 5.67 -7.00 1.36
C ALA A 160 4.53 -6.19 2.00
N ALA A 161 3.67 -5.55 1.20
CA ALA A 161 2.51 -4.83 1.72
C ALA A 161 1.47 -5.76 2.38
N LEU A 162 1.27 -6.98 1.84
CA LEU A 162 0.42 -8.00 2.45
C LEU A 162 1.04 -8.55 3.74
N SER A 163 2.35 -8.75 3.78
CA SER A 163 3.07 -9.15 5.00
C SER A 163 2.90 -8.10 6.10
N LEU A 164 2.96 -6.80 5.75
CA LEU A 164 2.66 -5.71 6.69
C LEU A 164 1.20 -5.72 7.16
N ALA A 165 0.24 -6.07 6.30
CA ALA A 165 -1.16 -6.23 6.67
C ALA A 165 -1.37 -7.35 7.71
N LEU A 166 -0.51 -8.36 7.69
CA LEU A 166 -0.55 -9.51 8.60
C LEU A 166 0.27 -9.30 9.89
N VAL A 167 0.98 -8.17 10.05
CA VAL A 167 1.75 -7.88 11.29
C VAL A 167 0.88 -7.92 12.55
N PRO A 168 -0.37 -7.40 12.57
CA PRO A 168 -1.23 -7.49 13.74
C PRO A 168 -1.71 -8.92 14.07
N VAL A 169 -1.62 -9.84 13.09
CA VAL A 169 -2.04 -11.24 13.29
C VAL A 169 -0.95 -11.98 14.06
N THR A 170 -1.25 -12.29 15.31
CA THR A 170 -0.35 -13.03 16.20
C THR A 170 -0.90 -14.42 16.49
N VAL A 171 -0.02 -15.42 16.48
CA VAL A 171 -0.33 -16.78 16.95
C VAL A 171 0.11 -16.88 18.39
N GLU A 172 -0.82 -17.24 19.29
CA GLU A 172 -0.62 -17.36 20.74
C GLU A 172 -0.01 -16.12 21.42
N GLY A 173 -0.15 -14.93 20.82
CA GLY A 173 0.40 -13.68 21.34
C GLY A 173 1.93 -13.55 21.27
N LEU A 174 2.64 -14.58 20.82
CA LEU A 174 4.11 -14.62 20.80
C LEU A 174 4.68 -14.38 19.40
N PHE A 175 4.02 -14.87 18.36
CA PHE A 175 4.57 -14.89 17.02
C PHE A 175 3.69 -14.12 16.03
N SER A 176 4.24 -13.06 15.43
CA SER A 176 3.57 -12.30 14.37
C SER A 176 3.80 -12.94 12.99
N VAL A 177 2.73 -13.37 12.36
CA VAL A 177 2.77 -13.99 11.03
C VAL A 177 3.36 -13.02 9.99
N GLY A 178 2.96 -11.76 10.05
CA GLY A 178 3.46 -10.74 9.11
C GLY A 178 4.96 -10.48 9.24
N LYS A 179 5.48 -10.40 10.46
CA LYS A 179 6.92 -10.23 10.70
C LYS A 179 7.73 -11.40 10.16
N ALA A 180 7.26 -12.64 10.36
CA ALA A 180 7.92 -13.82 9.84
C ALA A 180 7.93 -13.87 8.31
N LEU A 181 6.80 -13.54 7.67
CA LEU A 181 6.73 -13.47 6.21
C LEU A 181 7.65 -12.40 5.66
N LEU A 182 7.68 -11.22 6.27
CA LEU A 182 8.56 -10.13 5.85
C LEU A 182 10.03 -10.53 5.96
N MET A 183 10.42 -11.21 7.04
CA MET A 183 11.78 -11.74 7.22
C MET A 183 12.12 -12.78 6.15
N ALA A 184 11.20 -13.70 5.84
CA ALA A 184 11.40 -14.68 4.78
C ALA A 184 11.56 -14.02 3.40
N GLU A 185 10.77 -13.00 3.08
CA GLU A 185 10.89 -12.23 1.84
C GLU A 185 12.25 -11.53 1.74
N LEU A 186 12.72 -10.91 2.83
CA LEU A 186 14.03 -10.26 2.89
C LEU A 186 15.17 -11.26 2.70
N LEU A 187 15.12 -12.43 3.33
CA LEU A 187 16.10 -13.49 3.16
C LEU A 187 16.15 -14.01 1.72
N LEU A 188 15.01 -14.13 1.06
CA LEU A 188 14.95 -14.50 -0.37
C LEU A 188 15.50 -13.39 -1.26
N LEU A 189 15.25 -12.14 -0.92
CA LEU A 189 15.69 -10.98 -1.68
C LEU A 189 17.20 -10.73 -1.51
N SER A 190 17.74 -10.90 -0.30
CA SER A 190 19.17 -10.71 0.03
C SER A 190 20.08 -11.63 -0.79
N ARG A 191 19.60 -12.82 -1.15
CA ARG A 191 20.37 -13.74 -2.02
C ARG A 191 20.55 -13.22 -3.45
N ARG A 192 19.79 -12.21 -3.87
CA ARG A 192 19.75 -11.70 -5.26
C ARG A 192 20.21 -10.26 -5.39
N LEU A 193 20.33 -9.53 -4.29
CA LEU A 193 20.71 -8.11 -4.27
C LEU A 193 22.15 -7.95 -3.77
N PRO A 194 22.85 -6.90 -4.22
CA PRO A 194 24.11 -6.46 -3.62
C PRO A 194 23.93 -6.17 -2.12
N PRO A 195 24.95 -6.37 -1.26
CA PRO A 195 24.83 -6.24 0.20
C PRO A 195 24.25 -4.88 0.65
N LEU A 196 24.69 -3.79 0.04
CA LEU A 196 24.20 -2.44 0.39
C LEU A 196 22.70 -2.27 0.11
N THR A 197 22.22 -2.76 -1.05
CA THR A 197 20.80 -2.67 -1.41
C THR A 197 19.94 -3.63 -0.61
N ALA A 198 20.47 -4.79 -0.23
CA ALA A 198 19.80 -5.73 0.66
C ALA A 198 19.65 -5.15 2.07
N GLY A 199 20.70 -4.53 2.63
CA GLY A 199 20.64 -3.86 3.93
C GLY A 199 19.67 -2.67 3.93
N LEU A 200 19.66 -1.83 2.89
CA LEU A 200 18.68 -0.74 2.76
C LEU A 200 17.24 -1.25 2.66
N ALA A 201 17.01 -2.30 1.87
CA ALA A 201 15.68 -2.91 1.77
C ALA A 201 15.24 -3.50 3.11
N GLY A 202 16.16 -4.15 3.84
CA GLY A 202 15.92 -4.67 5.19
C GLY A 202 15.57 -3.57 6.17
N ALA A 203 16.36 -2.50 6.23
CA ALA A 203 16.10 -1.35 7.08
C ALA A 203 14.74 -0.69 6.78
N CYS A 204 14.41 -0.50 5.51
CA CYS A 204 13.10 0.05 5.11
C CYS A 204 11.93 -0.86 5.51
N ALA A 205 12.08 -2.17 5.32
CA ALA A 205 11.05 -3.13 5.69
C ALA A 205 10.89 -3.25 7.20
N GLY A 206 12.01 -3.24 7.94
CA GLY A 206 12.03 -3.22 9.40
C GLY A 206 11.37 -1.95 9.94
N LEU A 207 11.71 -0.78 9.40
CA LEU A 207 11.07 0.48 9.76
C LEU A 207 9.57 0.46 9.50
N ALA A 208 9.15 -0.07 8.36
CA ALA A 208 7.73 -0.20 8.05
C ALA A 208 7.01 -1.12 9.04
N ALA A 209 7.63 -2.25 9.44
CA ALA A 209 7.09 -3.18 10.42
C ALA A 209 7.06 -2.61 11.84
N ASP A 210 8.05 -1.78 12.21
CA ASP A 210 8.12 -1.08 13.50
C ASP A 210 7.09 0.06 13.59
N LEU A 211 6.67 0.64 12.46
CA LEU A 211 5.66 1.70 12.40
C LEU A 211 4.22 1.18 12.40
N VAL A 212 4.00 -0.14 12.23
CA VAL A 212 2.64 -0.73 12.27
C VAL A 212 2.01 -0.63 13.67
N PRO A 213 2.70 -0.93 14.79
CA PRO A 213 2.15 -0.77 16.14
C PRO A 213 1.91 0.71 16.48
N GLU A 214 0.99 0.96 17.41
CA GLU A 214 0.72 2.30 17.94
C GLU A 214 1.91 2.87 18.73
N THR A 215 2.74 1.99 19.32
CA THR A 215 3.98 2.33 20.00
C THR A 215 5.17 1.80 19.19
N PRO A 216 5.75 2.63 18.33
CA PRO A 216 6.87 2.20 17.49
C PRO A 216 8.12 1.90 18.34
N ALA A 217 8.65 0.69 18.20
CA ALA A 217 9.94 0.31 18.75
C ALA A 217 10.88 -0.01 17.57
N LEU A 218 11.96 0.74 17.40
CA LEU A 218 12.90 0.63 16.26
C LEU A 218 13.77 -0.66 16.29
N LEU A 219 13.27 -1.73 16.88
CA LEU A 219 13.99 -2.99 17.06
C LEU A 219 14.19 -3.75 15.75
N LEU A 220 13.14 -3.79 14.92
CA LEU A 220 13.17 -4.53 13.65
C LEU A 220 13.96 -3.80 12.57
N THR A 221 13.96 -2.47 12.61
CA THR A 221 14.76 -1.64 11.70
C THR A 221 16.24 -2.00 11.80
N VAL A 222 16.76 -2.17 13.02
CA VAL A 222 18.14 -2.57 13.25
C VAL A 222 18.35 -4.03 12.88
N ALA A 223 17.47 -4.93 13.33
CA ALA A 223 17.60 -6.38 13.10
C ALA A 223 17.54 -6.76 11.60
N TYR A 224 16.77 -6.06 10.80
CA TYR A 224 16.63 -6.35 9.36
C TYR A 224 17.63 -5.59 8.48
N GLY A 225 18.27 -4.54 9.02
CA GLY A 225 19.28 -3.74 8.31
C GLY A 225 20.71 -4.27 8.45
N CYS A 226 20.96 -5.16 9.39
CA CYS A 226 22.22 -5.87 9.59
C CYS A 226 22.29 -7.15 8.77
#